data_52c92d9dd5adc098b1c4d1613df6d4f9
#
_entry.id   52c92d9dd5adc098b1c4d1613df6d4f9
#
_cell.length_a   1.000
_cell.length_b   1.000
_cell.length_c   1.000
_cell.angle_alpha   90.00
_cell.angle_beta   90.00
_cell.angle_gamma   90.00
#
_symmetry.space_group_name_H-M   'P 1'
#
loop_
_entity.id
_entity.type
_entity.pdbx_description
1 polymer ?
#
loop_
_entity_poly.entity_id
_entity_poly.type
_entity_poly.pdbx_seq_one_letter_code
_entity_poly.pdbx_strand_id
1 'polypeptide(L)'
;MKRVRMDRWMVFLLCVIMSVTGVNGEDVAVLKTGSRVTGKVLSYDSSSVSIEAKVGSRTVTRKYPATQIKSLTVDGVDVDLTKIPAGESGSIKRADRSQTEILAEIERVGSTRPDWLESTPLDYPKSLDLSWPEKAEGPWDSSKNVGQYIWDRINPNPGKWREGVRLIHYILSTTKDKALQQRAMLTLGGMYHNLHQDYARSAYWYQQAGIDKNAGNRPQAGLHLANCYWQLGSKPMALAMLKSMSSKPYGAIKLLGDLGETRDALEMAERFSKTGEACVCFLYAGDACRVAGRLKEAEDYYRKAITAIKPDEAEKPHRKRDKARAESSLTAIEFYTLDPKQAKDGTYTSSSIGYEAEVKVEVVVKNGRIEDVRVVQHREKQFYSSIADTPKKILSRQSFKDVDATTGATITSEAIINATAKALASGR
;
A
#
# COMPACT_ATOMS: atom_id res chain seq x y z
N MET A 1 76.38 19.44 12.60
CA MET A 1 76.06 19.52 14.05
C MET A 1 74.55 19.50 14.24
N LYS A 2 74.13 18.69 15.23
CA LYS A 2 72.85 18.51 15.85
C LYS A 2 71.74 17.76 15.06
N ARG A 3 71.65 16.50 15.42
CA ARG A 3 70.47 15.61 15.35
C ARG A 3 69.34 16.20 16.16
N VAL A 4 68.09 16.10 15.66
CA VAL A 4 66.92 15.90 16.49
C VAL A 4 66.10 14.73 15.88
N ARG A 5 65.93 13.70 16.70
CA ARG A 5 65.01 12.58 16.54
C ARG A 5 63.59 13.13 16.69
N MET A 6 62.65 12.58 15.93
CA MET A 6 61.32 12.43 16.48
C MET A 6 60.62 11.23 15.86
N ASP A 7 59.91 10.55 16.74
CA ASP A 7 59.45 9.21 16.69
C ASP A 7 58.19 8.99 15.80
N ARG A 8 58.15 7.75 15.38
CA ARG A 8 57.08 7.00 14.73
C ARG A 8 55.78 7.10 15.54
N TRP A 9 54.64 7.41 14.87
CA TRP A 9 53.37 6.79 15.09
C TRP A 9 52.63 6.80 13.72
N MET A 10 52.84 5.72 12.98
CA MET A 10 52.09 5.38 11.78
C MET A 10 50.86 4.60 12.26
N VAL A 11 49.73 5.28 12.39
CA VAL A 11 48.44 4.65 12.58
C VAL A 11 47.97 4.19 11.20
N PHE A 12 48.11 2.89 10.93
CA PHE A 12 47.47 2.22 9.81
C PHE A 12 45.94 2.24 10.08
N LEU A 13 45.26 3.15 9.41
CA LEU A 13 43.79 3.07 9.28
C LEU A 13 43.49 2.03 8.21
N LEU A 14 43.29 0.79 8.62
CA LEU A 14 42.82 -0.28 7.76
C LEU A 14 41.33 0.03 7.45
N CYS A 15 41.06 0.73 6.33
CA CYS A 15 39.75 0.76 5.74
C CYS A 15 39.41 -0.65 5.26
N VAL A 16 38.77 -1.43 6.10
CA VAL A 16 38.03 -2.61 5.67
C VAL A 16 36.83 -2.11 4.88
N ILE A 17 36.99 -2.06 3.56
CA ILE A 17 35.87 -1.96 2.64
C ILE A 17 35.13 -3.30 2.75
N MET A 18 34.19 -3.40 3.67
CA MET A 18 33.16 -4.42 3.58
C MET A 18 32.28 -4.05 2.39
N SER A 19 32.53 -4.68 1.27
CA SER A 19 31.58 -4.79 0.18
C SER A 19 30.34 -5.51 0.73
N VAL A 20 29.37 -4.73 1.19
CA VAL A 20 28.03 -5.22 1.46
C VAL A 20 27.41 -5.51 0.10
N THR A 21 27.59 -6.72 -0.39
CA THR A 21 26.72 -7.26 -1.43
C THR A 21 25.33 -7.38 -0.81
N GLY A 22 24.49 -6.39 -1.08
CA GLY A 22 23.07 -6.41 -0.71
C GLY A 22 22.37 -7.54 -1.45
N VAL A 23 22.36 -8.72 -0.86
CA VAL A 23 21.41 -9.77 -1.19
C VAL A 23 20.11 -9.30 -0.56
N ASN A 24 19.11 -8.94 -1.37
CA ASN A 24 17.73 -8.85 -0.91
C ASN A 24 17.28 -10.26 -0.47
N GLY A 25 17.67 -10.65 0.73
CA GLY A 25 17.28 -11.88 1.37
C GLY A 25 15.92 -11.66 2.04
N GLU A 26 15.09 -12.70 2.02
CA GLU A 26 13.96 -12.80 2.93
C GLU A 26 14.45 -12.48 4.35
N ASP A 27 13.66 -11.76 5.14
CA ASP A 27 13.98 -11.55 6.55
C ASP A 27 14.13 -12.90 7.26
N VAL A 28 15.01 -12.95 8.23
CA VAL A 28 15.39 -14.21 8.87
C VAL A 28 15.35 -14.08 10.37
N ALA A 29 14.57 -14.94 11.02
CA ALA A 29 14.69 -15.18 12.45
C ALA A 29 15.30 -16.56 12.70
N VAL A 30 16.37 -16.59 13.48
CA VAL A 30 16.95 -17.83 13.99
C VAL A 30 16.44 -18.04 15.41
N LEU A 31 15.78 -19.14 15.65
CA LEU A 31 15.27 -19.50 16.98
C LEU A 31 16.40 -20.09 17.84
N LYS A 32 16.28 -20.01 19.16
CA LYS A 32 17.23 -20.63 20.11
C LYS A 32 17.30 -22.17 19.97
N THR A 33 16.24 -22.76 19.39
CA THR A 33 16.22 -24.20 19.04
C THR A 33 17.13 -24.55 17.85
N GLY A 34 17.69 -23.54 17.17
CA GLY A 34 18.45 -23.70 15.92
C GLY A 34 17.59 -23.62 14.63
N SER A 35 16.27 -23.64 14.76
CA SER A 35 15.37 -23.52 13.61
C SER A 35 15.48 -22.13 12.99
N ARG A 36 15.51 -22.09 11.64
CA ARG A 36 15.52 -20.85 10.86
C ARG A 36 14.13 -20.62 10.27
N VAL A 37 13.60 -19.43 10.47
CA VAL A 37 12.33 -18.99 9.90
C VAL A 37 12.64 -17.88 8.91
N THR A 38 12.34 -18.12 7.64
CA THR A 38 12.51 -17.14 6.56
C THR A 38 11.15 -16.66 6.11
N GLY A 39 11.02 -15.37 5.82
CA GLY A 39 9.76 -14.76 5.40
C GLY A 39 9.85 -13.27 5.49
N LYS A 40 8.71 -12.59 5.56
CA LYS A 40 8.60 -11.16 5.75
C LYS A 40 8.32 -10.86 7.22
N VAL A 41 9.20 -10.14 7.89
CA VAL A 41 8.95 -9.64 9.24
C VAL A 41 7.91 -8.53 9.15
N LEU A 42 6.79 -8.70 9.83
CA LEU A 42 5.67 -7.75 9.86
C LEU A 42 5.84 -6.72 10.99
N SER A 43 6.30 -7.20 12.15
CA SER A 43 6.59 -6.36 13.32
C SER A 43 7.55 -7.08 14.26
N TYR A 44 8.29 -6.31 15.04
CA TYR A 44 9.11 -6.81 16.13
C TYR A 44 9.24 -5.79 17.26
N ASP A 45 9.41 -6.27 18.48
CA ASP A 45 9.63 -5.50 19.67
C ASP A 45 10.47 -6.30 20.70
N SER A 46 10.73 -5.72 21.86
CA SER A 46 11.46 -6.41 22.94
C SER A 46 10.75 -7.68 23.45
N SER A 47 9.48 -7.91 23.12
CA SER A 47 8.68 -9.06 23.58
C SER A 47 8.45 -10.12 22.52
N SER A 48 8.38 -9.75 21.22
CA SER A 48 7.96 -10.66 20.16
C SER A 48 8.38 -10.24 18.75
N VAL A 49 8.38 -11.20 17.83
CA VAL A 49 8.60 -11.01 16.39
C VAL A 49 7.47 -11.69 15.62
N SER A 50 6.80 -10.97 14.73
CA SER A 50 5.76 -11.52 13.83
C SER A 50 6.34 -11.67 12.43
N ILE A 51 6.28 -12.88 11.86
CA ILE A 51 6.83 -13.21 10.55
C ILE A 51 5.74 -13.83 9.69
N GLU A 52 5.58 -13.33 8.48
CA GLU A 52 4.77 -13.92 7.43
C GLU A 52 5.66 -14.84 6.59
N ALA A 53 5.43 -16.16 6.68
CA ALA A 53 6.23 -17.17 5.99
C ALA A 53 5.35 -18.05 5.11
N LYS A 54 5.92 -18.56 4.01
CA LYS A 54 5.26 -19.58 3.17
C LYS A 54 5.42 -20.96 3.81
N VAL A 55 4.30 -21.66 3.98
CA VAL A 55 4.26 -23.07 4.41
C VAL A 55 3.50 -23.84 3.32
N GLY A 56 4.24 -24.49 2.44
CA GLY A 56 3.69 -25.09 1.22
C GLY A 56 3.09 -23.99 0.30
N SER A 57 1.83 -24.15 -0.08
CA SER A 57 1.10 -23.17 -0.92
C SER A 57 0.41 -22.05 -0.12
N ARG A 58 0.48 -22.06 1.20
CA ARG A 58 -0.20 -21.11 2.07
C ARG A 58 0.78 -20.12 2.69
N THR A 59 0.37 -18.86 2.78
CA THR A 59 1.08 -17.84 3.57
C THR A 59 0.51 -17.86 4.98
N VAL A 60 1.36 -17.99 5.99
CA VAL A 60 0.98 -18.08 7.41
C VAL A 60 1.77 -17.04 8.19
N THR A 61 1.07 -16.21 8.95
CA THR A 61 1.71 -15.33 9.92
C THR A 61 1.92 -16.07 11.23
N ARG A 62 3.15 -16.09 11.71
CA ARG A 62 3.52 -16.66 13.02
C ARG A 62 4.16 -15.62 13.90
N LYS A 63 3.81 -15.64 15.17
CA LYS A 63 4.38 -14.79 16.20
C LYS A 63 5.30 -15.62 17.10
N TYR A 64 6.51 -15.14 17.28
CA TYR A 64 7.52 -15.78 18.13
C TYR A 64 7.85 -14.87 19.29
N PRO A 65 7.83 -15.32 20.55
CA PRO A 65 8.36 -14.54 21.66
C PRO A 65 9.82 -14.16 21.43
N ALA A 66 10.21 -12.92 21.74
CA ALA A 66 11.59 -12.46 21.58
C ALA A 66 12.58 -13.34 22.37
N THR A 67 12.13 -13.89 23.50
CA THR A 67 12.90 -14.85 24.30
C THR A 67 13.28 -16.15 23.58
N GLN A 68 12.56 -16.49 22.51
CA GLN A 68 12.85 -17.66 21.67
C GLN A 68 13.75 -17.32 20.46
N ILE A 69 13.96 -16.05 20.17
CA ILE A 69 14.79 -15.59 19.05
C ILE A 69 16.26 -15.54 19.50
N LYS A 70 17.14 -16.13 18.71
CA LYS A 70 18.58 -16.08 18.87
C LYS A 70 19.18 -14.89 18.10
N SER A 71 18.74 -14.70 16.86
CA SER A 71 19.08 -13.55 16.02
C SER A 71 17.93 -13.23 15.08
N LEU A 72 17.78 -11.95 14.75
CA LEU A 72 16.79 -11.44 13.81
C LEU A 72 17.51 -10.54 12.80
N THR A 73 17.33 -10.83 11.51
CA THR A 73 17.79 -9.98 10.42
C THR A 73 16.57 -9.48 9.66
N VAL A 74 16.40 -8.18 9.54
CA VAL A 74 15.29 -7.51 8.84
C VAL A 74 15.87 -6.59 7.78
N ASP A 75 15.44 -6.73 6.55
CA ASP A 75 15.97 -5.96 5.39
C ASP A 75 17.52 -6.03 5.30
N GLY A 76 18.11 -7.17 5.67
CA GLY A 76 19.55 -7.39 5.66
C GLY A 76 20.29 -6.76 6.86
N VAL A 77 19.60 -6.16 7.82
CA VAL A 77 20.18 -5.55 9.03
C VAL A 77 19.90 -6.44 10.24
N ASP A 78 20.93 -6.73 11.02
CA ASP A 78 20.78 -7.47 12.27
C ASP A 78 20.13 -6.60 13.35
N VAL A 79 19.03 -7.09 13.91
CA VAL A 79 18.22 -6.42 14.93
C VAL A 79 18.51 -7.04 16.29
N ASP A 80 18.98 -6.23 17.21
CA ASP A 80 19.14 -6.60 18.61
C ASP A 80 17.85 -6.29 19.40
N LEU A 81 17.03 -7.31 19.60
CA LEU A 81 15.75 -7.16 20.31
C LEU A 81 15.89 -6.72 21.76
N THR A 82 17.08 -6.89 22.37
CA THR A 82 17.34 -6.49 23.77
C THR A 82 17.55 -4.99 23.93
N LYS A 83 17.91 -4.31 22.83
CA LYS A 83 18.12 -2.86 22.81
C LYS A 83 16.87 -2.07 22.47
N ILE A 84 15.76 -2.74 22.18
CA ILE A 84 14.49 -2.07 21.91
C ILE A 84 13.85 -1.72 23.26
N PRO A 85 13.58 -0.43 23.56
CA PRO A 85 12.92 -0.04 24.80
C PRO A 85 11.56 -0.72 24.95
N ALA A 86 11.21 -1.10 26.17
CA ALA A 86 9.92 -1.72 26.43
C ALA A 86 8.78 -0.75 26.03
N GLY A 87 7.95 -1.16 25.07
CA GLY A 87 6.86 -0.37 24.52
C GLY A 87 7.19 0.39 23.22
N GLU A 88 8.43 0.37 22.74
CA GLU A 88 8.76 0.75 21.37
C GLU A 88 8.68 -0.49 20.48
N SER A 89 7.84 -0.41 19.46
CA SER A 89 7.84 -1.38 18.36
C SER A 89 8.85 -0.87 17.35
N GLY A 90 9.75 -1.76 16.88
CA GLY A 90 10.51 -1.50 15.68
C GLY A 90 9.52 -1.37 14.52
N SER A 91 9.03 -0.15 14.27
CA SER A 91 8.35 0.11 13.01
C SER A 91 9.40 -0.03 11.93
N ILE A 92 9.13 -0.89 10.94
CA ILE A 92 9.90 -0.88 9.70
C ILE A 92 9.68 0.52 9.11
N LYS A 93 10.59 1.47 9.45
CA LYS A 93 10.68 2.71 8.67
C LYS A 93 11.00 2.25 7.27
N ARG A 94 10.21 2.64 6.28
CA ARG A 94 10.59 2.46 4.88
C ARG A 94 12.02 2.96 4.73
N ALA A 95 12.96 2.06 4.42
CA ALA A 95 14.33 2.47 4.15
C ALA A 95 14.29 3.43 2.96
N ASP A 96 14.98 4.56 3.06
CA ASP A 96 15.20 5.44 1.91
C ASP A 96 16.18 4.73 0.97
N ARG A 97 15.63 3.97 0.03
CA ARG A 97 16.40 3.22 -0.96
C ARG A 97 16.81 4.13 -2.11
N SER A 98 18.00 3.91 -2.61
CA SER A 98 18.52 4.65 -3.76
C SER A 98 17.72 4.33 -5.03
N GLN A 99 17.69 5.25 -5.98
CA GLN A 99 17.09 5.04 -7.30
C GLN A 99 17.66 3.81 -8.00
N THR A 100 18.98 3.59 -7.89
CA THR A 100 19.66 2.45 -8.50
C THR A 100 19.15 1.12 -7.95
N GLU A 101 18.99 0.99 -6.64
CA GLU A 101 18.45 -0.22 -6.00
C GLU A 101 17.01 -0.48 -6.41
N ILE A 102 16.18 0.57 -6.45
CA ILE A 102 14.77 0.44 -6.88
C ILE A 102 14.67 -0.02 -8.33
N LEU A 103 15.42 0.62 -9.24
CA LEU A 103 15.41 0.24 -10.66
C LEU A 103 15.96 -1.17 -10.88
N ALA A 104 17.00 -1.56 -10.15
CA ALA A 104 17.55 -2.92 -10.22
C ALA A 104 16.53 -3.97 -9.73
N GLU A 105 15.77 -3.66 -8.67
CA GLU A 105 14.69 -4.55 -8.19
C GLU A 105 13.54 -4.64 -9.19
N ILE A 106 13.08 -3.51 -9.72
CA ILE A 106 12.03 -3.46 -10.73
C ILE A 106 12.41 -4.33 -11.93
N GLU A 107 13.63 -4.20 -12.43
CA GLU A 107 14.12 -5.01 -13.55
C GLU A 107 14.21 -6.49 -13.18
N ARG A 108 14.86 -6.81 -12.07
CA ARG A 108 15.07 -8.20 -11.64
C ARG A 108 13.78 -8.94 -11.36
N VAL A 109 12.85 -8.32 -10.62
CA VAL A 109 11.56 -8.93 -10.24
C VAL A 109 10.54 -8.78 -11.35
N GLY A 110 10.46 -7.60 -11.96
CA GLY A 110 9.46 -7.24 -12.95
C GLY A 110 9.59 -7.99 -14.27
N SER A 111 10.82 -8.20 -14.76
CA SER A 111 11.10 -8.99 -15.97
C SER A 111 10.89 -10.49 -15.77
N THR A 112 10.85 -10.95 -14.51
CA THR A 112 10.68 -12.36 -14.17
C THR A 112 9.20 -12.71 -14.00
N ARG A 113 8.74 -13.77 -14.67
CA ARG A 113 7.38 -14.27 -14.49
C ARG A 113 7.19 -14.80 -13.07
N PRO A 114 6.05 -14.55 -12.41
CA PRO A 114 5.76 -15.16 -11.10
C PRO A 114 5.73 -16.69 -11.21
N ASP A 115 6.22 -17.39 -10.20
CA ASP A 115 6.29 -18.86 -10.17
C ASP A 115 4.94 -19.55 -10.41
N TRP A 116 3.85 -18.90 -9.98
CA TRP A 116 2.50 -19.40 -10.14
C TRP A 116 1.92 -19.17 -11.55
N LEU A 117 2.55 -18.35 -12.41
CA LEU A 117 1.93 -17.92 -13.68
C LEU A 117 1.69 -19.11 -14.62
N GLU A 118 2.66 -19.97 -14.81
CA GLU A 118 2.57 -21.09 -15.74
C GLU A 118 1.65 -22.22 -15.20
N SER A 119 1.56 -22.37 -13.88
CA SER A 119 0.66 -23.33 -13.23
C SER A 119 -0.79 -22.83 -13.13
N THR A 120 -1.04 -21.53 -13.37
CA THR A 120 -2.39 -20.96 -13.35
C THR A 120 -3.15 -21.37 -14.60
N PRO A 121 -4.36 -21.92 -14.51
CA PRO A 121 -5.18 -22.23 -15.68
C PRO A 121 -5.42 -20.99 -16.53
N LEU A 122 -5.39 -21.19 -17.87
CA LEU A 122 -5.83 -20.17 -18.82
C LEU A 122 -7.31 -20.44 -19.13
N ASP A 123 -8.18 -20.06 -18.19
CA ASP A 123 -9.63 -20.23 -18.29
C ASP A 123 -10.32 -18.89 -18.50
N TYR A 124 -11.06 -18.78 -19.60
CA TYR A 124 -11.86 -17.63 -19.96
C TYR A 124 -13.01 -18.02 -20.90
N PRO A 125 -14.11 -17.26 -20.98
CA PRO A 125 -15.22 -17.55 -21.89
C PRO A 125 -14.75 -17.63 -23.35
N LYS A 126 -15.12 -18.67 -24.06
CA LYS A 126 -14.79 -18.83 -25.50
C LYS A 126 -15.34 -17.70 -26.38
N SER A 127 -16.38 -17.01 -25.92
CA SER A 127 -16.99 -15.85 -26.57
C SER A 127 -16.17 -14.55 -26.36
N LEU A 128 -15.12 -14.56 -25.52
CA LEU A 128 -14.34 -13.38 -25.23
C LEU A 128 -13.50 -12.97 -26.44
N ASP A 129 -13.69 -11.74 -26.90
CA ASP A 129 -12.92 -11.18 -28.01
C ASP A 129 -11.54 -10.73 -27.54
N LEU A 130 -10.52 -11.53 -27.83
CA LEU A 130 -9.13 -11.27 -27.45
C LEU A 130 -8.46 -10.19 -28.31
N SER A 131 -9.07 -9.72 -29.38
CA SER A 131 -8.60 -8.53 -30.11
C SER A 131 -8.77 -7.26 -29.26
N TRP A 132 -9.67 -7.36 -28.28
CA TRP A 132 -9.90 -6.34 -27.25
C TRP A 132 -9.91 -4.92 -27.82
N PRO A 133 -10.91 -4.55 -28.64
CA PRO A 133 -10.99 -3.24 -29.26
C PRO A 133 -11.03 -2.13 -28.18
N GLU A 134 -10.51 -0.94 -28.51
CA GLU A 134 -10.44 0.19 -27.56
C GLU A 134 -11.82 0.61 -27.06
N LYS A 135 -12.81 0.57 -27.95
CA LYS A 135 -14.22 0.76 -27.60
C LYS A 135 -14.93 -0.56 -27.71
N ALA A 136 -15.58 -0.95 -26.62
CA ALA A 136 -16.47 -2.10 -26.63
C ALA A 136 -17.65 -1.81 -27.57
N GLU A 137 -17.96 -2.76 -28.46
CA GLU A 137 -19.12 -2.68 -29.31
C GLU A 137 -20.36 -3.21 -28.58
N GLY A 138 -21.48 -2.49 -28.72
CA GLY A 138 -22.76 -2.89 -28.12
C GLY A 138 -22.88 -2.63 -26.62
N PRO A 139 -23.90 -3.23 -25.98
CA PRO A 139 -24.13 -3.08 -24.55
C PRO A 139 -23.03 -3.75 -23.71
N TRP A 140 -22.98 -3.41 -22.43
CA TRP A 140 -22.04 -4.02 -21.48
C TRP A 140 -22.22 -5.54 -21.43
N ASP A 141 -21.18 -6.29 -21.79
CA ASP A 141 -21.17 -7.76 -21.80
C ASP A 141 -19.80 -8.30 -21.40
N SER A 142 -19.68 -8.70 -20.16
CA SER A 142 -18.44 -9.22 -19.58
C SER A 142 -18.04 -10.62 -20.11
N SER A 143 -18.87 -11.23 -20.95
CA SER A 143 -18.52 -12.48 -21.63
C SER A 143 -17.86 -12.28 -23.00
N LYS A 144 -17.88 -11.05 -23.53
CA LYS A 144 -17.36 -10.70 -24.85
C LYS A 144 -16.18 -9.74 -24.83
N ASN A 145 -16.13 -8.80 -23.89
CA ASN A 145 -15.08 -7.78 -23.82
C ASN A 145 -14.12 -8.05 -22.68
N VAL A 146 -12.81 -8.08 -22.96
CA VAL A 146 -11.74 -8.37 -21.97
C VAL A 146 -11.75 -7.37 -20.81
N GLY A 147 -11.90 -6.07 -21.08
CA GLY A 147 -11.93 -5.06 -20.02
C GLY A 147 -13.12 -5.24 -19.07
N GLN A 148 -14.30 -5.51 -19.63
CA GLN A 148 -15.52 -5.76 -18.85
C GLN A 148 -15.44 -7.10 -18.09
N TYR A 149 -14.81 -8.12 -18.68
CA TYR A 149 -14.54 -9.40 -18.02
C TYR A 149 -13.63 -9.21 -16.79
N ILE A 150 -12.54 -8.46 -16.95
CA ILE A 150 -11.64 -8.15 -15.82
C ILE A 150 -12.42 -7.42 -14.73
N TRP A 151 -13.22 -6.42 -15.12
CA TRP A 151 -13.97 -5.59 -14.16
C TRP A 151 -15.00 -6.39 -13.37
N ASP A 152 -15.81 -7.21 -14.03
CA ASP A 152 -16.94 -7.91 -13.42
C ASP A 152 -16.58 -9.28 -12.84
N ARG A 153 -15.59 -9.97 -13.43
CA ARG A 153 -15.32 -11.38 -13.13
C ARG A 153 -14.00 -11.62 -12.43
N ILE A 154 -13.00 -10.81 -12.73
CA ILE A 154 -11.66 -10.97 -12.14
C ILE A 154 -11.53 -10.11 -10.88
N ASN A 155 -11.70 -8.80 -11.00
CA ASN A 155 -11.44 -7.87 -9.88
C ASN A 155 -12.24 -8.20 -8.60
N PRO A 156 -13.54 -8.54 -8.67
CA PRO A 156 -14.33 -8.87 -7.47
C PRO A 156 -13.98 -10.24 -6.84
N ASN A 157 -13.20 -11.08 -7.52
CA ASN A 157 -12.95 -12.45 -7.12
C ASN A 157 -11.48 -12.71 -6.84
N PRO A 158 -10.99 -12.57 -5.59
CA PRO A 158 -9.58 -12.78 -5.25
C PRO A 158 -9.00 -14.11 -5.74
N GLY A 159 -9.81 -15.18 -5.75
CA GLY A 159 -9.42 -16.48 -6.28
C GLY A 159 -9.12 -16.50 -7.79
N LYS A 160 -9.61 -15.49 -8.53
CA LYS A 160 -9.43 -15.37 -9.99
C LYS A 160 -8.37 -14.36 -10.41
N TRP A 161 -7.75 -13.64 -9.50
CA TRP A 161 -6.77 -12.61 -9.86
C TRP A 161 -5.61 -13.17 -10.69
N ARG A 162 -5.11 -14.36 -10.33
CA ARG A 162 -4.04 -15.03 -11.08
C ARG A 162 -4.47 -15.43 -12.49
N GLU A 163 -5.71 -15.91 -12.64
CA GLU A 163 -6.30 -16.24 -13.96
C GLU A 163 -6.37 -14.98 -14.84
N GLY A 164 -6.80 -13.86 -14.28
CA GLY A 164 -6.83 -12.58 -14.97
C GLY A 164 -5.43 -12.14 -15.44
N VAL A 165 -4.42 -12.19 -14.57
CA VAL A 165 -3.04 -11.88 -14.94
C VAL A 165 -2.54 -12.85 -16.02
N ARG A 166 -2.83 -14.16 -15.92
CA ARG A 166 -2.48 -15.15 -16.93
C ARG A 166 -3.10 -14.83 -18.28
N LEU A 167 -4.38 -14.44 -18.31
CA LEU A 167 -5.09 -14.05 -19.54
C LEU A 167 -4.40 -12.85 -20.21
N ILE A 168 -4.04 -11.80 -19.46
CA ILE A 168 -3.41 -10.62 -20.04
C ILE A 168 -1.98 -10.93 -20.53
N HIS A 169 -1.22 -11.76 -19.83
CA HIS A 169 0.07 -12.25 -20.34
C HIS A 169 -0.10 -13.05 -21.64
N TYR A 170 -1.15 -13.88 -21.75
CA TYR A 170 -1.44 -14.61 -22.97
C TYR A 170 -1.75 -13.68 -24.15
N ILE A 171 -2.65 -12.68 -23.94
CA ILE A 171 -2.96 -11.68 -24.97
C ILE A 171 -1.69 -10.94 -25.40
N LEU A 172 -0.88 -10.50 -24.45
CA LEU A 172 0.37 -9.77 -24.72
C LEU A 172 1.35 -10.63 -25.54
N SER A 173 1.45 -11.93 -25.27
CA SER A 173 2.38 -12.84 -25.96
C SER A 173 1.93 -13.22 -27.37
N THR A 174 0.63 -13.13 -27.66
CA THR A 174 0.06 -13.57 -28.95
C THR A 174 -0.22 -12.43 -29.92
N THR A 175 -0.36 -11.20 -29.42
CA THR A 175 -0.65 -10.05 -30.28
C THR A 175 0.61 -9.39 -30.87
N LYS A 176 0.47 -8.92 -32.12
CA LYS A 176 1.45 -8.05 -32.78
C LYS A 176 1.01 -6.59 -32.84
N ASP A 177 -0.22 -6.31 -32.46
CA ASP A 177 -0.79 -4.97 -32.43
C ASP A 177 -0.17 -4.18 -31.27
N LYS A 178 0.52 -3.09 -31.59
CA LYS A 178 1.22 -2.22 -30.63
C LYS A 178 0.26 -1.54 -29.65
N ALA A 179 -0.91 -1.14 -30.10
CA ALA A 179 -1.91 -0.51 -29.22
C ALA A 179 -2.45 -1.53 -28.20
N LEU A 180 -2.71 -2.76 -28.65
CA LEU A 180 -3.14 -3.85 -27.77
C LEU A 180 -2.01 -4.27 -26.82
N GLN A 181 -0.75 -4.33 -27.28
CA GLN A 181 0.41 -4.58 -26.40
C GLN A 181 0.48 -3.53 -25.27
N GLN A 182 0.39 -2.24 -25.62
CA GLN A 182 0.42 -1.16 -24.63
C GLN A 182 -0.77 -1.28 -23.64
N ARG A 183 -1.96 -1.57 -24.12
CA ARG A 183 -3.15 -1.79 -23.29
C ARG A 183 -2.95 -2.95 -22.32
N ALA A 184 -2.42 -4.07 -22.78
CA ALA A 184 -2.13 -5.24 -21.97
C ALA A 184 -1.07 -4.92 -20.89
N MET A 185 0.00 -4.20 -21.22
CA MET A 185 1.02 -3.77 -20.26
C MET A 185 0.44 -2.84 -19.18
N LEU A 186 -0.38 -1.85 -19.57
CA LEU A 186 -1.08 -0.97 -18.62
C LEU A 186 -1.99 -1.75 -17.68
N THR A 187 -2.68 -2.75 -18.21
CA THR A 187 -3.57 -3.60 -17.42
C THR A 187 -2.79 -4.48 -16.46
N LEU A 188 -1.67 -5.09 -16.88
CA LEU A 188 -0.77 -5.82 -15.99
C LEU A 188 -0.25 -4.91 -14.88
N GLY A 189 0.22 -3.69 -15.22
CA GLY A 189 0.62 -2.70 -14.22
C GLY A 189 -0.47 -2.46 -13.18
N GLY A 190 -1.72 -2.24 -13.63
CA GLY A 190 -2.87 -2.05 -12.75
C GLY A 190 -3.21 -3.27 -11.90
N MET A 191 -3.19 -4.47 -12.45
CA MET A 191 -3.51 -5.70 -11.73
C MET A 191 -2.44 -6.02 -10.67
N TYR A 192 -1.17 -5.91 -11.01
CA TYR A 192 -0.09 -6.09 -10.03
C TYR A 192 -0.16 -5.04 -8.91
N HIS A 193 -0.48 -3.79 -9.24
CA HIS A 193 -0.64 -2.72 -8.26
C HIS A 193 -1.85 -2.96 -7.33
N ASN A 194 -3.03 -3.08 -7.92
CA ASN A 194 -4.30 -2.99 -7.18
C ASN A 194 -4.72 -4.31 -6.54
N LEU A 195 -4.38 -5.45 -7.16
CA LEU A 195 -4.83 -6.75 -6.72
C LEU A 195 -3.75 -7.51 -5.95
N HIS A 196 -2.52 -7.52 -6.48
CA HIS A 196 -1.43 -8.32 -5.91
C HIS A 196 -0.49 -7.54 -4.99
N GLN A 197 -0.51 -6.18 -5.03
CA GLN A 197 0.46 -5.32 -4.33
C GLN A 197 1.92 -5.68 -4.66
N ASP A 198 2.13 -6.24 -5.84
CA ASP A 198 3.45 -6.50 -6.39
C ASP A 198 3.95 -5.24 -7.10
N TYR A 199 4.46 -4.32 -6.30
CA TYR A 199 4.82 -2.99 -6.79
C TYR A 199 6.01 -3.01 -7.75
N ALA A 200 6.90 -4.00 -7.63
CA ALA A 200 8.03 -4.15 -8.55
C ALA A 200 7.54 -4.58 -9.94
N ARG A 201 6.68 -5.62 -10.05
CA ARG A 201 6.08 -6.01 -11.33
C ARG A 201 5.16 -4.94 -11.87
N SER A 202 4.39 -4.26 -11.03
CA SER A 202 3.56 -3.15 -11.44
C SER A 202 4.38 -2.03 -12.08
N ALA A 203 5.45 -1.58 -11.43
CA ALA A 203 6.33 -0.54 -11.95
C ALA A 203 6.98 -0.97 -13.27
N TYR A 204 7.46 -2.21 -13.37
CA TYR A 204 8.03 -2.76 -14.60
C TYR A 204 7.05 -2.63 -15.77
N TRP A 205 5.80 -3.11 -15.62
CA TRP A 205 4.82 -3.07 -16.70
C TRP A 205 4.40 -1.65 -17.07
N TYR A 206 4.31 -0.73 -16.11
CA TYR A 206 4.08 0.68 -16.42
C TYR A 206 5.26 1.31 -17.16
N GLN A 207 6.51 0.96 -16.83
CA GLN A 207 7.69 1.41 -17.56
C GLN A 207 7.71 0.82 -18.97
N GLN A 208 7.43 -0.49 -19.15
CA GLN A 208 7.29 -1.10 -20.48
C GLN A 208 6.18 -0.44 -21.33
N ALA A 209 5.13 0.07 -20.72
CA ALA A 209 4.09 0.85 -21.37
C ALA A 209 4.50 2.32 -21.63
N GLY A 210 5.70 2.76 -21.23
CA GLY A 210 6.25 4.10 -21.44
C GLY A 210 5.71 5.17 -20.48
N ILE A 211 5.13 4.78 -19.34
CA ILE A 211 4.54 5.73 -18.37
C ILE A 211 5.60 6.57 -17.67
N ASP A 212 6.79 6.02 -17.43
CA ASP A 212 7.92 6.73 -16.86
C ASP A 212 8.36 7.94 -17.70
N LYS A 213 8.14 7.89 -19.02
CA LYS A 213 8.51 8.95 -19.98
C LYS A 213 7.34 9.87 -20.32
N ASN A 214 6.11 9.39 -20.24
CA ASN A 214 4.92 10.14 -20.70
C ASN A 214 3.67 9.88 -19.85
N ALA A 215 3.77 10.12 -18.55
CA ALA A 215 2.67 9.93 -17.61
C ALA A 215 1.51 10.90 -17.83
N GLY A 216 1.75 12.09 -18.40
CA GLY A 216 0.71 13.12 -18.62
C GLY A 216 -0.45 12.63 -19.48
N ASN A 217 -0.19 11.73 -20.42
CA ASN A 217 -1.22 11.14 -21.29
C ASN A 217 -2.04 10.03 -20.61
N ARG A 218 -1.56 9.50 -19.52
CA ARG A 218 -2.19 8.43 -18.72
C ARG A 218 -2.04 8.74 -17.22
N PRO A 219 -2.70 9.82 -16.72
CA PRO A 219 -2.45 10.35 -15.38
C PRO A 219 -2.63 9.33 -14.26
N GLN A 220 -3.63 8.43 -14.38
CA GLN A 220 -3.86 7.39 -13.38
C GLN A 220 -2.72 6.37 -13.32
N ALA A 221 -2.19 5.95 -14.48
CA ALA A 221 -1.04 5.05 -14.52
C ALA A 221 0.23 5.72 -13.97
N GLY A 222 0.41 7.02 -14.24
CA GLY A 222 1.49 7.82 -13.66
C GLY A 222 1.40 7.91 -12.14
N LEU A 223 0.19 8.10 -11.59
CA LEU A 223 -0.05 8.08 -10.15
C LEU A 223 0.29 6.70 -9.54
N HIS A 224 -0.13 5.62 -10.19
CA HIS A 224 0.19 4.27 -9.72
C HIS A 224 1.70 4.00 -9.76
N LEU A 225 2.40 4.44 -10.80
CA LEU A 225 3.86 4.30 -10.89
C LEU A 225 4.57 5.11 -9.79
N ALA A 226 4.12 6.34 -9.52
CA ALA A 226 4.63 7.13 -8.40
C ALA A 226 4.40 6.41 -7.05
N ASN A 227 3.23 5.81 -6.87
CA ASN A 227 2.94 5.02 -5.68
C ASN A 227 3.83 3.75 -5.61
N CYS A 228 4.09 3.06 -6.73
CA CYS A 228 5.01 1.93 -6.74
C CYS A 228 6.40 2.34 -6.22
N TYR A 229 6.95 3.46 -6.69
CA TYR A 229 8.24 3.95 -6.21
C TYR A 229 8.22 4.24 -4.70
N TRP A 230 7.12 4.84 -4.20
CA TRP A 230 6.92 5.04 -2.77
C TRP A 230 6.86 3.73 -1.99
N GLN A 231 6.08 2.75 -2.47
CA GLN A 231 5.94 1.46 -1.81
C GLN A 231 7.26 0.66 -1.83
N LEU A 232 8.08 0.82 -2.86
CA LEU A 232 9.41 0.22 -2.97
C LEU A 232 10.49 0.94 -2.13
N GLY A 233 10.15 2.08 -1.50
CA GLY A 233 11.02 2.77 -0.55
C GLY A 233 11.73 4.00 -1.10
N SER A 234 11.28 4.61 -2.22
CA SER A 234 11.89 5.82 -2.74
C SER A 234 10.91 6.99 -2.85
N LYS A 235 10.87 7.82 -1.81
CA LYS A 235 10.15 9.10 -1.83
C LYS A 235 10.65 10.04 -2.96
N PRO A 236 11.97 10.19 -3.21
CA PRO A 236 12.46 11.07 -4.27
C PRO A 236 11.94 10.66 -5.66
N MET A 237 11.93 9.35 -5.99
CA MET A 237 11.40 8.88 -7.28
C MET A 237 9.90 9.13 -7.40
N ALA A 238 9.13 8.89 -6.33
CA ALA A 238 7.69 9.17 -6.31
C ALA A 238 7.40 10.65 -6.57
N LEU A 239 8.11 11.55 -5.91
CA LEU A 239 7.97 13.00 -6.10
C LEU A 239 8.41 13.43 -7.50
N ALA A 240 9.51 12.92 -8.02
CA ALA A 240 9.98 13.20 -9.39
C ALA A 240 8.91 12.79 -10.40
N MET A 241 8.30 11.60 -10.22
CA MET A 241 7.23 11.10 -11.07
C MET A 241 6.00 12.01 -11.03
N LEU A 242 5.54 12.42 -9.84
CA LEU A 242 4.43 13.35 -9.68
C LEU A 242 4.73 14.72 -10.32
N LYS A 243 5.96 15.22 -10.19
CA LYS A 243 6.38 16.50 -10.79
C LYS A 243 6.41 16.45 -12.31
N SER A 244 6.80 15.33 -12.91
CA SER A 244 6.85 15.17 -14.38
C SER A 244 5.47 15.17 -15.05
N MET A 245 4.41 14.92 -14.29
CA MET A 245 3.05 14.84 -14.83
C MET A 245 2.48 16.24 -15.11
N SER A 246 2.15 16.52 -16.38
CA SER A 246 1.46 17.74 -16.81
C SER A 246 0.02 17.81 -16.29
N SER A 247 -0.65 16.67 -16.16
CA SER A 247 -1.98 16.51 -15.56
C SER A 247 -1.89 15.52 -14.41
N LYS A 248 -2.52 15.85 -13.28
CA LYS A 248 -2.54 15.02 -12.09
C LYS A 248 -3.98 14.66 -11.72
N PRO A 249 -4.29 13.39 -11.42
CA PRO A 249 -5.60 13.02 -10.90
C PRO A 249 -5.74 13.47 -9.44
N TYR A 250 -6.96 13.61 -8.94
CA TYR A 250 -7.25 14.01 -7.54
C TYR A 250 -6.56 13.12 -6.50
N GLY A 251 -6.38 11.83 -6.81
CA GLY A 251 -5.64 10.90 -5.94
C GLY A 251 -4.19 11.31 -5.66
N ALA A 252 -3.60 12.21 -6.47
CA ALA A 252 -2.28 12.75 -6.19
C ALA A 252 -2.25 13.59 -4.90
N ILE A 253 -3.37 14.22 -4.50
CA ILE A 253 -3.50 14.93 -3.21
C ILE A 253 -3.23 13.95 -2.06
N LYS A 254 -3.87 12.78 -2.13
CA LYS A 254 -3.68 11.74 -1.12
C LYS A 254 -2.24 11.23 -1.09
N LEU A 255 -1.66 10.93 -2.26
CA LEU A 255 -0.28 10.42 -2.32
C LEU A 255 0.72 11.45 -1.80
N LEU A 256 0.53 12.75 -2.10
CA LEU A 256 1.36 13.82 -1.52
C LEU A 256 1.27 13.83 0.02
N GLY A 257 0.07 13.66 0.58
CA GLY A 257 -0.12 13.51 2.03
C GLY A 257 0.64 12.31 2.59
N ASP A 258 0.57 11.16 1.95
CA ASP A 258 1.27 9.93 2.35
C ASP A 258 2.80 10.06 2.25
N LEU A 259 3.29 10.90 1.33
CA LEU A 259 4.69 11.26 1.19
C LEU A 259 5.15 12.32 2.22
N GLY A 260 4.25 12.85 3.05
CA GLY A 260 4.54 13.92 4.00
C GLY A 260 4.63 15.32 3.37
N GLU A 261 4.26 15.47 2.09
CA GLU A 261 4.19 16.76 1.38
C GLU A 261 2.83 17.43 1.62
N THR A 262 2.48 17.59 2.90
CA THR A 262 1.15 18.05 3.33
C THR A 262 0.81 19.42 2.74
N ARG A 263 1.76 20.36 2.71
CA ARG A 263 1.53 21.69 2.11
C ARG A 263 1.12 21.59 0.64
N ASP A 264 1.88 20.83 -0.14
CA ASP A 264 1.63 20.68 -1.58
C ASP A 264 0.29 19.96 -1.82
N ALA A 265 -0.06 18.98 -0.95
CA ALA A 265 -1.36 18.32 -0.96
C ALA A 265 -2.50 19.31 -0.75
N LEU A 266 -2.39 20.19 0.27
CA LEU A 266 -3.43 21.18 0.56
C LEU A 266 -3.55 22.24 -0.53
N GLU A 267 -2.45 22.76 -1.06
CA GLU A 267 -2.45 23.71 -2.19
C GLU A 267 -3.12 23.09 -3.42
N MET A 268 -2.83 21.81 -3.70
CA MET A 268 -3.46 21.08 -4.80
C MET A 268 -4.96 20.88 -4.56
N ALA A 269 -5.37 20.54 -3.34
CA ALA A 269 -6.77 20.37 -2.98
C ALA A 269 -7.57 21.66 -3.15
N GLU A 270 -7.06 22.79 -2.65
CA GLU A 270 -7.71 24.12 -2.79
C GLU A 270 -7.81 24.56 -4.25
N ARG A 271 -6.80 24.25 -5.08
CA ARG A 271 -6.85 24.54 -6.52
C ARG A 271 -7.90 23.69 -7.22
N PHE A 272 -7.95 22.38 -6.96
CA PHE A 272 -8.86 21.46 -7.62
C PHE A 272 -10.29 21.54 -7.09
N SER A 273 -10.51 22.04 -5.88
CA SER A 273 -11.85 22.28 -5.35
C SER A 273 -12.68 23.23 -6.20
N LYS A 274 -12.03 24.06 -7.02
CA LYS A 274 -12.68 24.98 -7.96
C LYS A 274 -13.16 24.30 -9.26
N THR A 275 -12.86 23.03 -9.47
CA THR A 275 -13.15 22.29 -10.72
C THR A 275 -14.41 21.40 -10.64
N GLY A 276 -15.24 21.53 -9.63
CA GLY A 276 -16.47 20.74 -9.47
C GLY A 276 -16.34 19.49 -8.59
N GLU A 277 -15.13 19.08 -8.23
CA GLU A 277 -14.87 17.92 -7.35
C GLU A 277 -14.38 18.31 -5.95
N ALA A 278 -14.85 19.46 -5.45
CA ALA A 278 -14.43 20.03 -4.17
C ALA A 278 -14.57 19.05 -3.01
N CYS A 279 -15.66 18.29 -2.94
CA CYS A 279 -15.89 17.32 -1.89
C CYS A 279 -14.75 16.30 -1.81
N VAL A 280 -14.41 15.66 -2.92
CA VAL A 280 -13.33 14.65 -2.98
C VAL A 280 -11.96 15.27 -2.68
N CYS A 281 -11.70 16.48 -3.18
CA CYS A 281 -10.45 17.19 -2.93
C CYS A 281 -10.27 17.49 -1.43
N PHE A 282 -11.32 17.97 -0.76
CA PHE A 282 -11.28 18.25 0.66
C PHE A 282 -11.23 16.98 1.52
N LEU A 283 -11.87 15.89 1.09
CA LEU A 283 -11.68 14.59 1.74
C LEU A 283 -10.20 14.17 1.75
N TYR A 284 -9.53 14.24 0.59
CA TYR A 284 -8.11 13.90 0.50
C TYR A 284 -7.21 14.88 1.27
N ALA A 285 -7.58 16.16 1.36
CA ALA A 285 -6.89 17.14 2.19
C ALA A 285 -7.01 16.79 3.68
N GLY A 286 -8.20 16.39 4.13
CA GLY A 286 -8.44 15.90 5.48
C GLY A 286 -7.60 14.66 5.80
N ASP A 287 -7.55 13.69 4.86
CA ASP A 287 -6.72 12.49 5.01
C ASP A 287 -5.22 12.86 5.11
N ALA A 288 -4.73 13.80 4.29
CA ALA A 288 -3.35 14.27 4.35
C ALA A 288 -3.02 14.96 5.68
N CYS A 289 -3.92 15.78 6.20
CA CYS A 289 -3.78 16.40 7.52
C CYS A 289 -3.77 15.35 8.63
N ARG A 290 -4.65 14.35 8.56
CA ARG A 290 -4.69 13.24 9.52
C ARG A 290 -3.36 12.50 9.59
N VAL A 291 -2.82 12.09 8.42
CA VAL A 291 -1.52 11.41 8.34
C VAL A 291 -0.38 12.27 8.92
N ALA A 292 -0.47 13.59 8.73
CA ALA A 292 0.50 14.53 9.29
C ALA A 292 0.29 14.83 10.80
N GLY A 293 -0.72 14.24 11.44
CA GLY A 293 -1.07 14.50 12.84
C GLY A 293 -1.75 15.87 13.08
N ARG A 294 -2.12 16.59 12.01
CA ARG A 294 -2.78 17.91 12.07
C ARG A 294 -4.30 17.73 12.19
N LEU A 295 -4.74 17.13 13.32
CA LEU A 295 -6.12 16.63 13.47
C LEU A 295 -7.19 17.73 13.41
N LYS A 296 -6.91 18.90 13.95
CA LYS A 296 -7.84 20.05 13.87
C LYS A 296 -8.08 20.49 12.42
N GLU A 297 -7.03 20.57 11.63
CA GLU A 297 -7.16 20.91 10.21
C GLU A 297 -7.82 19.78 9.40
N ALA A 298 -7.57 18.51 9.78
CA ALA A 298 -8.27 17.38 9.19
C ALA A 298 -9.79 17.49 9.41
N GLU A 299 -10.21 17.82 10.63
CA GLU A 299 -11.61 18.08 10.97
C GLU A 299 -12.19 19.20 10.09
N ASP A 300 -11.48 20.32 9.97
CA ASP A 300 -11.92 21.47 9.18
C ASP A 300 -12.10 21.09 7.69
N TYR A 301 -11.18 20.30 7.13
CA TYR A 301 -11.29 19.83 5.75
C TYR A 301 -12.42 18.81 5.54
N TYR A 302 -12.68 17.91 6.48
CA TYR A 302 -13.82 17.00 6.40
C TYR A 302 -15.16 17.77 6.48
N ARG A 303 -15.26 18.83 7.29
CA ARG A 303 -16.42 19.72 7.31
C ARG A 303 -16.57 20.48 5.99
N LYS A 304 -15.47 21.00 5.41
CA LYS A 304 -15.48 21.62 4.08
C LYS A 304 -15.95 20.63 3.00
N ALA A 305 -15.55 19.36 3.07
CA ALA A 305 -16.00 18.34 2.14
C ALA A 305 -17.53 18.17 2.15
N ILE A 306 -18.16 18.12 3.33
CA ILE A 306 -19.60 18.03 3.47
C ILE A 306 -20.29 19.27 2.90
N THR A 307 -19.83 20.46 3.25
CA THR A 307 -20.43 21.73 2.81
C THR A 307 -20.24 22.00 1.32
N ALA A 308 -19.24 21.39 0.69
CA ALA A 308 -18.99 21.51 -0.75
C ALA A 308 -19.97 20.72 -1.63
N ILE A 309 -20.79 19.85 -1.04
CA ILE A 309 -21.81 19.09 -1.78
C ILE A 309 -22.99 20.01 -2.09
N LYS A 310 -23.23 20.25 -3.38
CA LYS A 310 -24.34 21.07 -3.83
C LYS A 310 -25.66 20.39 -3.55
N PRO A 311 -26.74 21.15 -3.20
CA PRO A 311 -28.04 20.58 -2.90
C PRO A 311 -28.64 19.71 -4.03
N ASP A 312 -28.47 20.11 -5.27
CA ASP A 312 -28.92 19.38 -6.48
C ASP A 312 -28.13 18.09 -6.75
N GLU A 313 -26.98 17.94 -6.12
CA GLU A 313 -26.13 16.75 -6.24
C GLU A 313 -26.19 15.82 -5.02
N ALA A 314 -26.74 16.28 -3.91
CA ALA A 314 -26.70 15.59 -2.63
C ALA A 314 -27.31 14.17 -2.68
N GLU A 315 -28.32 13.97 -3.54
CA GLU A 315 -28.98 12.68 -3.72
C GLU A 315 -28.23 11.70 -4.65
N LYS A 316 -27.20 12.16 -5.38
CA LYS A 316 -26.41 11.28 -6.25
C LYS A 316 -25.66 10.23 -5.40
N PRO A 317 -25.67 8.95 -5.77
CA PRO A 317 -25.08 7.87 -4.95
C PRO A 317 -23.62 8.12 -4.53
N HIS A 318 -22.79 8.65 -5.43
CA HIS A 318 -21.39 8.96 -5.11
C HIS A 318 -21.26 10.11 -4.10
N ARG A 319 -22.13 11.13 -4.15
CA ARG A 319 -22.11 12.25 -3.18
C ARG A 319 -22.62 11.83 -1.80
N LYS A 320 -23.66 10.97 -1.74
CA LYS A 320 -24.08 10.36 -0.47
C LYS A 320 -22.94 9.58 0.19
N ARG A 321 -22.19 8.82 -0.60
CA ARG A 321 -21.03 8.08 -0.12
C ARG A 321 -19.92 9.00 0.36
N ASP A 322 -19.58 10.05 -0.41
CA ASP A 322 -18.54 11.03 -0.05
C ASP A 322 -18.90 11.74 1.27
N LYS A 323 -20.17 12.14 1.43
CA LYS A 323 -20.70 12.73 2.67
C LYS A 323 -20.58 11.77 3.86
N ALA A 324 -21.06 10.54 3.70
CA ALA A 324 -21.00 9.53 4.75
C ALA A 324 -19.55 9.20 5.15
N ARG A 325 -18.62 9.21 4.20
CA ARG A 325 -17.20 9.06 4.47
C ARG A 325 -16.65 10.22 5.31
N ALA A 326 -16.97 11.47 4.95
CA ALA A 326 -16.54 12.64 5.72
C ALA A 326 -17.09 12.63 7.14
N GLU A 327 -18.38 12.32 7.31
CA GLU A 327 -19.04 12.19 8.62
C GLU A 327 -18.40 11.07 9.45
N SER A 328 -18.07 9.93 8.83
CA SER A 328 -17.39 8.83 9.49
C SER A 328 -15.99 9.22 9.94
N SER A 329 -15.25 9.96 9.12
CA SER A 329 -13.92 10.48 9.46
C SER A 329 -13.97 11.49 10.59
N LEU A 330 -14.97 12.38 10.61
CA LEU A 330 -15.21 13.31 11.72
C LEU A 330 -15.48 12.57 13.04
N THR A 331 -16.31 11.53 13.01
CA THR A 331 -16.57 10.72 14.21
C THR A 331 -15.32 9.98 14.69
N ALA A 332 -14.51 9.49 13.77
CA ALA A 332 -13.30 8.73 14.11
C ALA A 332 -12.15 9.62 14.61
N ILE A 333 -12.10 10.89 14.20
CA ILE A 333 -10.95 11.78 14.47
C ILE A 333 -10.70 11.98 15.96
N GLU A 334 -11.75 11.96 16.79
CA GLU A 334 -11.68 12.05 18.25
C GLU A 334 -10.85 10.90 18.86
N PHE A 335 -10.80 9.77 18.16
CA PHE A 335 -10.16 8.55 18.62
C PHE A 335 -8.75 8.35 18.04
N TYR A 336 -8.29 9.19 17.11
CA TYR A 336 -6.96 9.03 16.52
C TYR A 336 -5.78 9.28 17.48
N THR A 337 -6.04 9.93 18.61
CA THR A 337 -5.05 10.12 19.67
C THR A 337 -5.02 8.97 20.67
N LEU A 338 -5.89 7.96 20.51
CA LEU A 338 -5.93 6.80 21.39
C LEU A 338 -4.66 5.98 21.32
N ASP A 339 -4.09 5.72 22.49
CA ASP A 339 -3.06 4.70 22.64
C ASP A 339 -3.75 3.33 22.86
N PRO A 340 -3.42 2.29 22.09
CA PRO A 340 -3.93 0.93 22.33
C PRO A 340 -3.76 0.45 23.77
N LYS A 341 -2.75 0.97 24.50
CA LYS A 341 -2.53 0.67 25.92
C LYS A 341 -3.66 1.15 26.86
N GLN A 342 -4.49 2.06 26.38
CA GLN A 342 -5.65 2.57 27.14
C GLN A 342 -6.91 1.70 26.97
N ALA A 343 -6.91 0.83 25.98
CA ALA A 343 -7.98 -0.14 25.78
C ALA A 343 -7.76 -1.38 26.68
N LYS A 344 -8.82 -1.85 27.33
CA LYS A 344 -8.80 -3.11 28.09
C LYS A 344 -8.56 -4.28 27.15
N ASP A 345 -8.06 -5.39 27.71
CA ASP A 345 -7.97 -6.63 26.94
C ASP A 345 -9.35 -7.10 26.52
N GLY A 346 -9.50 -7.43 25.24
CA GLY A 346 -10.80 -7.83 24.69
C GLY A 346 -10.86 -7.81 23.17
N THR A 347 -12.03 -8.14 22.65
CA THR A 347 -12.35 -8.10 21.23
C THR A 347 -13.41 -7.06 20.99
N TYR A 348 -13.13 -6.10 20.12
CA TYR A 348 -13.97 -4.94 19.85
C TYR A 348 -14.35 -4.90 18.39
N THR A 349 -15.57 -4.51 18.09
CA THR A 349 -16.03 -4.39 16.71
C THR A 349 -16.64 -3.01 16.46
N SER A 350 -16.37 -2.47 15.27
CA SER A 350 -17.04 -1.27 14.78
C SER A 350 -17.13 -1.29 13.26
N SER A 351 -17.86 -0.35 12.69
CA SER A 351 -17.99 -0.21 11.24
C SER A 351 -17.77 1.23 10.77
N SER A 352 -17.44 1.36 9.50
CA SER A 352 -17.37 2.63 8.80
C SER A 352 -17.79 2.46 7.36
N ILE A 353 -18.17 3.54 6.70
CA ILE A 353 -18.66 3.49 5.32
C ILE A 353 -17.49 3.23 4.36
N GLY A 354 -17.60 2.17 3.57
CA GLY A 354 -16.70 1.81 2.50
C GLY A 354 -17.14 2.33 1.13
N TYR A 355 -16.59 1.74 0.08
CA TYR A 355 -16.95 2.12 -1.29
C TYR A 355 -18.34 1.62 -1.70
N GLU A 356 -18.65 0.35 -1.44
CA GLU A 356 -19.96 -0.25 -1.78
C GLU A 356 -20.92 -0.24 -0.60
N ALA A 357 -20.44 -0.46 0.62
CA ALA A 357 -21.26 -0.53 1.83
C ALA A 357 -20.38 -0.34 3.07
N GLU A 358 -20.96 -0.56 4.25
CA GLU A 358 -20.19 -0.61 5.50
C GLU A 358 -19.13 -1.70 5.48
N VAL A 359 -17.96 -1.34 5.97
CA VAL A 359 -16.85 -2.26 6.28
C VAL A 359 -16.81 -2.42 7.80
N LYS A 360 -17.02 -3.64 8.28
CA LYS A 360 -16.98 -3.98 9.71
C LYS A 360 -15.61 -4.57 10.05
N VAL A 361 -14.99 -4.02 11.08
CA VAL A 361 -13.68 -4.42 11.58
C VAL A 361 -13.80 -4.99 12.98
N GLU A 362 -13.05 -6.06 13.23
CA GLU A 362 -12.81 -6.62 14.56
C GLU A 362 -11.36 -6.36 14.95
N VAL A 363 -11.17 -5.88 16.19
CA VAL A 363 -9.85 -5.57 16.76
C VAL A 363 -9.69 -6.34 18.05
N VAL A 364 -8.61 -7.10 18.16
CA VAL A 364 -8.25 -7.82 19.39
C VAL A 364 -7.15 -7.05 20.11
N VAL A 365 -7.39 -6.67 21.35
CA VAL A 365 -6.41 -6.03 22.23
C VAL A 365 -5.99 -7.00 23.33
N LYS A 366 -4.70 -7.11 23.57
CA LYS A 366 -4.14 -7.90 24.65
C LYS A 366 -2.88 -7.28 25.18
N ASN A 367 -2.79 -7.15 26.52
CA ASN A 367 -1.65 -6.54 27.20
C ASN A 367 -1.31 -5.13 26.66
N GLY A 368 -2.34 -4.33 26.36
CA GLY A 368 -2.18 -2.99 25.85
C GLY A 368 -1.64 -2.93 24.41
N ARG A 369 -1.79 -3.98 23.61
CA ARG A 369 -1.34 -4.05 22.21
C ARG A 369 -2.47 -4.56 21.32
N ILE A 370 -2.47 -4.10 20.09
CA ILE A 370 -3.32 -4.66 19.05
C ILE A 370 -2.71 -6.00 18.61
N GLU A 371 -3.35 -7.10 18.95
CA GLU A 371 -2.93 -8.44 18.57
C GLU A 371 -3.42 -8.85 17.19
N ASP A 372 -4.62 -8.37 16.83
CA ASP A 372 -5.21 -8.67 15.52
C ASP A 372 -6.16 -7.54 15.07
N VAL A 373 -6.23 -7.35 13.77
CA VAL A 373 -7.20 -6.50 13.09
C VAL A 373 -7.74 -7.25 11.89
N ARG A 374 -9.04 -7.47 11.84
CA ARG A 374 -9.69 -8.22 10.76
C ARG A 374 -10.89 -7.49 10.20
N VAL A 375 -11.02 -7.46 8.89
CA VAL A 375 -12.27 -7.10 8.25
C VAL A 375 -13.18 -8.34 8.28
N VAL A 376 -14.25 -8.26 9.06
CA VAL A 376 -15.17 -9.40 9.30
C VAL A 376 -16.40 -9.34 8.42
N GLN A 377 -16.73 -8.17 7.86
CA GLN A 377 -17.84 -7.99 6.92
C GLN A 377 -17.56 -6.83 5.97
N HIS A 378 -17.82 -7.03 4.68
CA HIS A 378 -17.77 -6.00 3.64
C HIS A 378 -18.57 -6.42 2.41
N ARG A 379 -18.83 -5.46 1.51
CA ARG A 379 -19.39 -5.69 0.17
C ARG A 379 -18.52 -5.09 -0.93
N GLU A 380 -17.29 -4.74 -0.59
CA GLU A 380 -16.32 -4.19 -1.55
C GLU A 380 -16.12 -5.16 -2.70
N LYS A 381 -16.19 -4.66 -3.94
CA LYS A 381 -16.12 -5.48 -5.16
C LYS A 381 -14.81 -5.33 -5.93
N GLN A 382 -14.02 -4.31 -5.58
CA GLN A 382 -12.79 -3.99 -6.31
C GLN A 382 -11.69 -3.61 -5.33
N PHE A 383 -10.43 -3.77 -5.77
CA PHE A 383 -9.26 -3.37 -4.97
C PHE A 383 -9.22 -4.04 -3.58
N TYR A 384 -9.55 -5.31 -3.55
CA TYR A 384 -9.61 -6.13 -2.32
C TYR A 384 -8.31 -6.17 -1.54
N SER A 385 -7.18 -5.80 -2.16
CA SER A 385 -5.89 -5.75 -1.47
C SER A 385 -5.93 -4.89 -0.20
N SER A 386 -6.70 -3.80 -0.20
CA SER A 386 -6.87 -2.95 0.98
C SER A 386 -7.48 -3.69 2.18
N ILE A 387 -8.35 -4.68 1.94
CA ILE A 387 -8.97 -5.51 2.98
C ILE A 387 -7.92 -6.28 3.78
N ALA A 388 -6.84 -6.71 3.14
CA ALA A 388 -5.74 -7.42 3.79
C ALA A 388 -4.57 -6.50 4.17
N ASP A 389 -4.29 -5.47 3.35
CA ASP A 389 -3.14 -4.59 3.52
C ASP A 389 -3.30 -3.59 4.66
N THR A 390 -4.45 -2.91 4.74
CA THR A 390 -4.68 -1.89 5.77
C THR A 390 -4.63 -2.47 7.19
N PRO A 391 -5.29 -3.60 7.50
CA PRO A 391 -5.14 -4.26 8.78
C PRO A 391 -3.67 -4.62 9.12
N LYS A 392 -2.90 -5.13 8.16
CA LYS A 392 -1.48 -5.45 8.36
C LYS A 392 -0.66 -4.20 8.71
N LYS A 393 -0.90 -3.07 8.03
CA LYS A 393 -0.24 -1.80 8.33
C LYS A 393 -0.56 -1.31 9.74
N ILE A 394 -1.83 -1.37 10.16
CA ILE A 394 -2.25 -1.01 11.52
C ILE A 394 -1.55 -1.92 12.54
N LEU A 395 -1.57 -3.22 12.32
CA LEU A 395 -0.95 -4.20 13.21
C LEU A 395 0.57 -3.99 13.32
N SER A 396 1.26 -3.77 12.20
CA SER A 396 2.71 -3.55 12.20
C SER A 396 3.12 -2.26 12.90
N ARG A 397 2.32 -1.20 12.77
CA ARG A 397 2.60 0.10 13.36
C ARG A 397 2.06 0.27 14.78
N GLN A 398 1.18 -0.63 15.23
CA GLN A 398 0.44 -0.48 16.48
C GLN A 398 -0.26 0.89 16.58
N SER A 399 -0.66 1.42 15.44
CA SER A 399 -1.26 2.73 15.25
C SER A 399 -2.15 2.71 14.02
N PHE A 400 -3.16 3.55 14.01
CA PHE A 400 -4.05 3.76 12.86
C PHE A 400 -4.01 5.21 12.34
N LYS A 401 -3.40 6.13 13.07
CA LYS A 401 -3.38 7.57 12.73
C LYS A 401 -2.45 7.91 11.57
N ASP A 402 -1.32 7.23 11.46
CA ASP A 402 -0.27 7.44 10.47
C ASP A 402 -0.25 6.35 9.38
N VAL A 403 -1.31 5.55 9.30
CA VAL A 403 -1.45 4.53 8.26
C VAL A 403 -1.86 5.18 6.94
N ASP A 404 -1.03 4.97 5.93
CA ASP A 404 -1.29 5.38 4.55
C ASP A 404 -2.30 4.43 3.87
N ALA A 405 -3.28 4.99 3.19
CA ALA A 405 -4.25 4.19 2.46
C ALA A 405 -3.63 3.57 1.20
N THR A 406 -4.13 2.40 0.81
CA THR A 406 -3.76 1.77 -0.46
C THR A 406 -4.26 2.64 -1.62
N THR A 407 -3.34 3.11 -2.48
CA THR A 407 -3.68 3.95 -3.63
C THR A 407 -4.62 3.18 -4.58
N GLY A 408 -5.70 3.83 -5.00
CA GLY A 408 -6.78 3.19 -5.78
C GLY A 408 -7.87 2.54 -4.90
N ALA A 409 -7.59 2.24 -3.63
CA ALA A 409 -8.53 1.69 -2.67
C ALA A 409 -8.70 2.59 -1.43
N THR A 410 -8.52 3.90 -1.60
CA THR A 410 -8.50 4.89 -0.51
C THR A 410 -9.74 4.83 0.37
N ILE A 411 -10.93 4.75 -0.24
CA ILE A 411 -12.20 4.77 0.50
C ILE A 411 -12.29 3.56 1.44
N THR A 412 -11.99 2.37 0.94
CA THR A 412 -12.01 1.14 1.74
C THR A 412 -10.93 1.15 2.82
N SER A 413 -9.72 1.63 2.51
CA SER A 413 -8.64 1.77 3.49
C SER A 413 -9.00 2.72 4.61
N GLU A 414 -9.53 3.90 4.29
CA GLU A 414 -9.98 4.87 5.29
C GLU A 414 -11.16 4.34 6.12
N ALA A 415 -12.06 3.55 5.52
CA ALA A 415 -13.13 2.89 6.27
C ALA A 415 -12.58 1.92 7.32
N ILE A 416 -11.55 1.14 6.97
CA ILE A 416 -10.89 0.22 7.90
C ILE A 416 -10.20 1.01 9.03
N ILE A 417 -9.48 2.08 8.71
CA ILE A 417 -8.81 2.95 9.69
C ILE A 417 -9.83 3.52 10.67
N ASN A 418 -10.91 4.12 10.15
CA ASN A 418 -11.96 4.72 10.95
C ASN A 418 -12.69 3.69 11.83
N ALA A 419 -13.00 2.51 11.29
CA ALA A 419 -13.64 1.44 12.05
C ALA A 419 -12.72 0.93 13.17
N THR A 420 -11.41 0.82 12.90
CA THR A 420 -10.42 0.41 13.92
C THR A 420 -10.34 1.43 15.06
N ALA A 421 -10.29 2.73 14.73
CA ALA A 421 -10.27 3.80 15.73
C ALA A 421 -11.51 3.76 16.65
N LYS A 422 -12.70 3.60 16.07
CA LYS A 422 -13.94 3.48 16.81
C LYS A 422 -14.01 2.19 17.66
N ALA A 423 -13.53 1.06 17.13
CA ALA A 423 -13.47 -0.20 17.86
C ALA A 423 -12.58 -0.09 19.11
N LEU A 424 -11.37 0.48 18.97
CA LEU A 424 -10.49 0.74 20.11
C LEU A 424 -11.10 1.68 21.13
N ALA A 425 -11.84 2.71 20.70
CA ALA A 425 -12.53 3.62 21.59
C ALA A 425 -13.57 2.94 22.49
N SER A 426 -14.24 1.90 22.00
CA SER A 426 -15.24 1.14 22.78
C SER A 426 -14.60 0.22 23.85
N GLY A 427 -13.28 0.05 23.83
CA GLY A 427 -12.53 -0.75 24.80
C GLY A 427 -12.00 0.04 26.02
N ARG A 428 -12.33 1.30 26.16
CA ARG A 428 -11.90 2.14 27.29
C ARG A 428 -12.58 1.82 28.60
#